data_fc1050d993d5abee936d1ea8fd0ae4bf
#
_entry.id   fc1050d993d5abee936d1ea8fd0ae4bf
#
_cell.length_a   1.000
_cell.length_b   1.000
_cell.length_c   1.000
_cell.angle_alpha   90.00
_cell.angle_beta   90.00
_cell.angle_gamma   90.00
#
_symmetry.space_group_name_H-M   'P 1'
#
loop_
_entity.id
_entity.type
_entity.pdbx_description
1 polymer ?
#
loop_
_entity_poly.entity_id
_entity_poly.type
_entity_poly.pdbx_seq_one_letter_code
_entity_poly.pdbx_strand_id
1 'polypeptide(L)' 'MEVSSEALRKFEEELNLLRINLANGQADSFANYKHLVGRIQGIECSIDVIKNIIKKMYEGEEE' A
#
# COMPACT_ATOMS: atom_id res chain seq x y z
N MET A 1 12.47 10.62 8.65
CA MET A 1 11.29 11.25 8.11
C MET A 1 10.03 10.65 8.66
N GLU A 2 9.51 11.34 9.63
CA GLU A 2 8.36 10.82 10.36
C GLU A 2 7.10 10.80 9.52
N VAL A 3 6.91 11.81 8.65
CA VAL A 3 5.71 11.87 7.82
C VAL A 3 5.66 10.71 6.83
N SER A 4 6.79 10.41 6.20
CA SER A 4 6.86 9.30 5.25
C SER A 4 6.68 7.96 5.94
N SER A 5 7.25 7.80 7.14
CA SER A 5 7.09 6.57 7.90
C SER A 5 5.66 6.38 8.36
N GLU A 6 5.00 7.46 8.76
CA GLU A 6 3.62 7.42 9.19
C GLU A 6 2.72 7.03 8.02
N ALA A 7 2.95 7.65 6.85
CA ALA A 7 2.17 7.33 5.66
C ALA A 7 2.35 5.87 5.25
N LEU A 8 3.59 5.40 5.28
CA LEU A 8 3.89 4.02 4.91
C LEU A 8 3.18 3.04 5.85
N ARG A 9 3.23 3.31 7.15
CA ARG A 9 2.56 2.46 8.12
C ARG A 9 1.07 2.42 7.87
N LYS A 10 0.46 3.58 7.59
CA LYS A 10 -0.97 3.64 7.34
C LYS A 10 -1.37 2.86 6.09
N PHE A 11 -0.57 2.99 5.02
CA PHE A 11 -0.84 2.22 3.81
C PHE A 11 -0.70 0.72 4.05
N GLU A 12 0.27 0.32 4.84
CA GLU A 12 0.46 -1.10 5.14
C GLU A 12 -0.68 -1.65 5.98
N GLU A 13 -1.19 -0.86 6.92
CA GLU A 13 -2.35 -1.26 7.70
C GLU A 13 -3.57 -1.44 6.81
N GLU A 14 -3.80 -0.49 5.92
CA GLU A 14 -4.92 -0.55 5.00
C GLU A 14 -4.81 -1.77 4.08
N LEU A 15 -3.61 -2.01 3.56
CA LEU A 15 -3.37 -3.16 2.70
C LEU A 15 -3.68 -4.47 3.42
N ASN A 16 -3.24 -4.57 4.65
CA ASN A 16 -3.47 -5.77 5.44
C ASN A 16 -4.97 -6.00 5.68
N LEU A 17 -5.70 -4.93 5.98
CA LEU A 17 -7.15 -5.04 6.17
C LEU A 17 -7.85 -5.50 4.90
N LEU A 18 -7.44 -4.95 3.75
CA LEU A 18 -8.04 -5.34 2.48
C LEU A 18 -7.76 -6.80 2.16
N ARG A 19 -6.56 -7.27 2.44
CA ARG A 19 -6.22 -8.67 2.22
C ARG A 19 -7.02 -9.60 3.12
N ILE A 20 -7.22 -9.20 4.37
CA ILE A 20 -8.03 -9.97 5.30
C ILE A 20 -9.47 -10.04 4.81
N ASN A 21 -10.02 -8.92 4.37
CA ASN A 21 -11.38 -8.88 3.87
C ASN A 21 -11.56 -9.78 2.66
N LEU A 22 -10.58 -9.75 1.76
CA LEU A 22 -10.63 -10.60 0.57
C LEU A 22 -10.57 -12.08 0.94
N ALA A 23 -9.68 -12.42 1.87
CA ALA A 23 -9.51 -13.80 2.30
C ALA A 23 -10.76 -14.33 3.03
N ASN A 24 -11.50 -13.44 3.70
CA ASN A 24 -12.70 -13.84 4.43
C ASN A 24 -13.96 -13.85 3.57
N GLY A 25 -13.80 -13.69 2.26
CA GLY A 25 -14.94 -13.75 1.36
C GLY A 25 -15.85 -12.55 1.40
N GLN A 26 -15.31 -11.39 1.77
CA GLN A 26 -16.09 -10.16 1.76
C GLN A 26 -16.48 -9.75 0.34
N ALA A 27 -15.76 -10.24 -0.66
CA ALA A 27 -16.07 -9.96 -2.04
C ALA A 27 -17.11 -10.98 -2.51
N ASP A 28 -18.39 -10.61 -2.46
CA ASP A 28 -19.48 -11.52 -2.75
C ASP A 28 -19.87 -11.54 -4.23
N SER A 29 -19.18 -10.78 -5.06
CA SER A 29 -19.42 -10.77 -6.49
C SER A 29 -18.09 -10.56 -7.21
N PHE A 30 -18.09 -10.87 -8.52
CA PHE A 30 -16.90 -10.68 -9.32
C PHE A 30 -16.49 -9.21 -9.39
N ALA A 31 -17.48 -8.33 -9.48
CA ALA A 31 -17.20 -6.89 -9.54
C ALA A 31 -16.56 -6.42 -8.24
N ASN A 32 -17.07 -6.86 -7.09
CA ASN A 32 -16.50 -6.50 -5.81
C ASN A 32 -15.10 -7.08 -5.65
N TYR A 33 -14.89 -8.30 -6.12
CA TYR A 33 -13.57 -8.92 -6.09
C TYR A 33 -12.58 -8.06 -6.88
N LYS A 34 -12.93 -7.68 -8.10
CA LYS A 34 -12.05 -6.87 -8.93
C LYS A 34 -11.77 -5.51 -8.29
N HIS A 35 -12.80 -4.93 -7.66
CA HIS A 35 -12.64 -3.66 -6.98
C HIS A 35 -11.62 -3.77 -5.84
N LEU A 36 -11.74 -4.82 -5.03
CA LEU A 36 -10.82 -5.02 -3.91
C LEU A 36 -9.40 -5.28 -4.40
N VAL A 37 -9.25 -6.09 -5.44
CA VAL A 37 -7.93 -6.35 -6.01
C VAL A 37 -7.33 -5.05 -6.54
N GLY A 38 -8.13 -4.21 -7.20
CA GLY A 38 -7.65 -2.92 -7.68
C GLY A 38 -7.19 -2.02 -6.56
N ARG A 39 -7.92 -1.99 -5.45
CA ARG A 39 -7.52 -1.18 -4.30
C ARG A 39 -6.21 -1.69 -3.70
N ILE A 40 -6.07 -3.01 -3.59
CA ILE A 40 -4.85 -3.61 -3.08
C ILE A 40 -3.66 -3.22 -3.96
N GLN A 41 -3.83 -3.34 -5.28
CA GLN A 41 -2.76 -3.00 -6.22
C GLN A 41 -2.42 -1.51 -6.13
N GLY A 42 -3.43 -0.65 -6.00
CA GLY A 42 -3.19 0.78 -5.87
C GLY A 42 -2.40 1.13 -4.62
N ILE A 43 -2.73 0.49 -3.50
CA ILE A 43 -2.01 0.74 -2.25
C ILE A 43 -0.59 0.20 -2.34
N GLU A 44 -0.40 -0.98 -2.95
CA GLU A 44 0.94 -1.53 -3.13
C GLU A 44 1.80 -0.60 -3.98
N CYS A 45 1.21 -0.03 -5.03
CA CYS A 45 1.92 0.93 -5.86
C CYS A 45 2.31 2.17 -5.05
N SER A 46 1.41 2.65 -4.20
CA SER A 46 1.68 3.81 -3.35
C SER A 46 2.83 3.53 -2.38
N ILE A 47 2.84 2.33 -1.81
CA ILE A 47 3.91 1.93 -0.90
C ILE A 47 5.25 1.93 -1.63
N ASP A 48 5.28 1.38 -2.85
CA ASP A 48 6.50 1.34 -3.65
C ASP A 48 7.00 2.75 -3.95
N VAL A 49 6.09 3.66 -4.29
CA VAL A 49 6.47 5.04 -4.57
C VAL A 49 7.11 5.68 -3.34
N ILE A 50 6.50 5.48 -2.17
CA ILE A 50 7.04 6.05 -0.93
C ILE A 50 8.42 5.48 -0.63
N LYS A 51 8.58 4.17 -0.77
CA LYS A 51 9.88 3.53 -0.52
C LYS A 51 10.94 4.05 -1.47
N ASN A 52 10.58 4.27 -2.74
CA ASN A 52 11.53 4.81 -3.71
C ASN A 52 11.93 6.24 -3.36
N ILE A 53 10.99 7.04 -2.91
CA ILE A 53 11.30 8.41 -2.50
C ILE A 53 12.27 8.40 -1.34
N ILE A 54 12.02 7.57 -0.34
CA ILE A 54 12.89 7.48 0.83
C ILE A 54 14.29 7.05 0.40
N LYS A 55 14.37 6.05 -0.47
CA LYS A 55 15.65 5.55 -0.94
C LYS A 55 16.44 6.65 -1.66
N LYS A 56 15.78 7.39 -2.53
CA LYS A 56 16.44 8.47 -3.27
C LYS A 56 16.94 9.56 -2.35
N MET A 57 16.20 9.86 -1.29
CA MET A 57 16.63 10.86 -0.35
C MET A 57 17.93 10.47 0.34
N TYR A 58 18.03 9.20 0.74
CA TYR A 58 19.27 8.72 1.35
C TYR A 58 20.43 8.71 0.36
N GLU A 59 20.15 8.30 -0.87
CA GLU A 59 21.19 8.27 -1.89
C GLU A 59 21.68 9.68 -2.21
N GLY A 60 20.76 10.64 -2.24
CA GLY A 60 21.13 12.03 -2.48
C GLY A 60 22.03 12.58 -1.41
N GLU A 61 21.80 12.17 -0.17
CA GLU A 61 22.62 12.64 0.94
C GLU A 61 24.05 12.15 0.87
N GLU A 62 24.25 11.00 0.25
CA GLU A 62 25.59 10.44 0.15
C GLU A 62 26.45 11.12 -0.90
N GLU A 63 25.84 11.83 -1.82
CA GLU A 63 26.58 12.53 -2.85
C GLU A 63 27.01 13.90 -2.36
#